data_7989e87deee7f4abf44c5af44ce92ef7
#
_entry.id   7989e87deee7f4abf44c5af44ce92ef7
#
_cell.length_a   1.000
_cell.length_b   1.000
_cell.length_c   1.000
_cell.angle_alpha   90.00
_cell.angle_beta   90.00
_cell.angle_gamma   90.00
#
_symmetry.space_group_name_H-M   'P 1'
#
loop_
_entity.id
_entity.type
_entity.pdbx_description
1 polymer ?
#
loop_
_entity_poly.entity_id
_entity_poly.type
_entity_poly.pdbx_seq_one_letter_code
_entity_poly.pdbx_strand_id
1 'polypeptide(L)'
;MDTKKLRQKILDLAIHGKLVPQDPNDEPASGLLERIKAEKERLIKEGKIKRTKKSAKSSDTPHYGNVPFEVPDNWVWTDIEHICSKIGSGSTPRGSNYSSKGIPFFRSQNIYNGGLVYEDIKFISEEVHQTMIGTEVLPN
;
A
#
# COMPACT_ATOMS: atom_id res chain seq x y z
N MET A 1 -25.69 17.38 18.58
CA MET A 1 -25.03 17.46 17.27
C MET A 1 -24.81 16.03 16.78
N ASP A 2 -25.21 15.69 15.56
CA ASP A 2 -25.03 14.33 15.00
C ASP A 2 -23.58 14.14 14.55
N THR A 3 -22.76 13.56 15.42
CA THR A 3 -21.33 13.34 15.18
C THR A 3 -21.06 12.40 13.99
N LYS A 4 -21.99 11.49 13.69
CA LYS A 4 -21.87 10.58 12.55
C LYS A 4 -22.02 11.34 11.23
N LYS A 5 -23.01 12.22 11.13
CA LYS A 5 -23.20 13.08 9.94
C LYS A 5 -22.05 14.05 9.75
N LEU A 6 -21.53 14.62 10.84
CA LEU A 6 -20.37 15.52 10.79
C LEU A 6 -19.13 14.78 10.26
N ARG A 7 -18.83 13.58 10.79
CA ARG A 7 -17.73 12.75 10.30
C ARG A 7 -17.88 12.43 8.81
N GLN A 8 -19.09 12.03 8.39
CA GLN A 8 -19.35 11.73 6.98
C GLN A 8 -19.11 12.94 6.09
N LYS A 9 -19.55 14.12 6.50
CA LYS A 9 -19.32 15.37 5.75
C LYS A 9 -17.84 15.73 5.64
N ILE A 10 -17.08 15.57 6.73
CA ILE A 10 -15.63 15.83 6.73
C ILE A 10 -14.91 14.87 5.76
N LEU A 11 -15.24 13.57 5.81
CA LEU A 11 -14.67 12.58 4.90
C LEU A 11 -15.01 12.88 3.44
N ASP A 12 -16.27 13.22 3.15
CA ASP A 12 -16.72 13.61 1.81
C ASP A 12 -15.91 14.80 1.27
N LEU A 13 -15.73 15.84 2.07
CA LEU A 13 -14.90 16.99 1.68
C LEU A 13 -13.43 16.60 1.47
N ALA A 14 -12.90 15.72 2.31
CA ALA A 14 -11.51 15.27 2.21
C ALA A 14 -11.23 14.49 0.93
N ILE A 15 -12.07 13.51 0.60
CA ILE A 15 -11.87 12.66 -0.59
C ILE A 15 -12.05 13.42 -1.90
N HIS A 16 -12.82 14.52 -1.89
CA HIS A 16 -12.98 15.40 -3.05
C HIS A 16 -11.94 16.55 -3.09
N GLY A 17 -10.95 16.56 -2.17
CA GLY A 17 -9.97 17.63 -2.08
C GLY A 17 -10.52 19.00 -1.71
N LYS A 18 -11.71 19.06 -1.06
CA LYS A 18 -12.43 20.28 -0.69
C LYS A 18 -12.35 20.61 0.80
N LEU A 19 -11.63 19.81 1.59
CA LEU A 19 -11.52 20.04 3.04
C LEU A 19 -10.65 21.24 3.38
N VAL A 20 -9.57 21.42 2.62
CA VAL A 20 -8.66 22.57 2.71
C VAL A 20 -8.46 23.17 1.32
N PRO A 21 -8.16 24.48 1.21
CA PRO A 21 -7.79 25.06 -0.07
C PRO A 21 -6.57 24.36 -0.68
N GLN A 22 -6.56 24.19 -1.99
CA GLN A 22 -5.39 23.70 -2.71
C GLN A 22 -4.36 24.82 -2.81
N ASP A 23 -3.07 24.51 -2.60
CA ASP A 23 -1.98 25.47 -2.81
C ASP A 23 -1.60 25.47 -4.31
N PRO A 24 -1.69 26.62 -5.00
CA PRO A 24 -1.32 26.70 -6.41
C PRO A 24 0.19 26.52 -6.66
N ASN A 25 1.02 26.58 -5.61
CA ASN A 25 2.46 26.33 -5.69
C ASN A 25 2.83 24.86 -5.48
N ASP A 26 1.87 24.01 -5.06
CA ASP A 26 2.11 22.58 -4.94
C ASP A 26 2.39 21.96 -6.31
N GLU A 27 3.36 21.06 -6.35
CA GLU A 27 3.64 20.32 -7.55
C GLU A 27 2.43 19.44 -7.93
N PRO A 28 1.98 19.46 -9.19
CA PRO A 28 0.93 18.57 -9.65
C PRO A 28 1.30 17.11 -9.45
N ALA A 29 0.37 16.28 -8.96
CA ALA A 29 0.60 14.86 -8.70
C ALA A 29 1.06 14.08 -9.95
N SER A 30 0.74 14.55 -11.16
CA SER A 30 1.23 13.99 -12.43
C SER A 30 2.76 13.99 -12.50
N GLY A 31 3.42 15.10 -12.11
CA GLY A 31 4.88 15.20 -12.08
C GLY A 31 5.50 14.21 -11.09
N LEU A 32 4.90 14.06 -9.90
CA LEU A 32 5.32 13.05 -8.93
C LEU A 32 5.19 11.63 -9.50
N LEU A 33 4.08 11.31 -10.17
CA LEU A 33 3.88 9.98 -10.76
C LEU A 33 4.89 9.68 -11.88
N GLU A 34 5.25 10.67 -12.68
CA GLU A 34 6.31 10.50 -13.69
C GLU A 34 7.67 10.18 -13.06
N ARG A 35 8.04 10.85 -11.97
CA ARG A 35 9.27 10.54 -11.22
C ARG A 35 9.24 9.15 -10.61
N ILE A 36 8.12 8.74 -9.99
CA ILE A 36 7.94 7.39 -9.45
C ILE A 36 8.09 6.35 -10.58
N LYS A 37 7.48 6.58 -11.73
CA LYS A 37 7.58 5.69 -12.88
C LYS A 37 9.03 5.57 -13.38
N ALA A 38 9.74 6.69 -13.52
CA ALA A 38 11.13 6.71 -13.94
C ALA A 38 12.03 5.96 -12.95
N GLU A 39 11.83 6.16 -11.65
CA GLU A 39 12.57 5.47 -10.60
C GLU A 39 12.29 3.96 -10.61
N LYS A 40 11.05 3.54 -10.77
CA LYS A 40 10.70 2.11 -10.91
C LYS A 40 11.39 1.48 -12.10
N GLU A 41 11.37 2.13 -13.26
CA GLU A 41 12.06 1.61 -14.45
C GLU A 41 13.59 1.52 -14.23
N ARG A 42 14.19 2.46 -13.49
CA ARG A 42 15.58 2.42 -13.09
C ARG A 42 15.86 1.19 -12.20
N LEU A 43 15.05 1.00 -11.15
CA LEU A 43 15.19 -0.13 -10.22
C LEU A 43 14.99 -1.49 -10.90
N ILE A 44 14.09 -1.56 -11.89
CA ILE A 44 13.89 -2.76 -12.71
C ILE A 44 15.13 -3.05 -13.56
N LYS A 45 15.71 -2.03 -14.21
CA LYS A 45 16.94 -2.18 -15.00
C LYS A 45 18.14 -2.60 -14.15
N GLU A 46 18.22 -2.11 -12.92
CA GLU A 46 19.24 -2.49 -11.94
C GLU A 46 19.00 -3.88 -11.31
N GLY A 47 17.88 -4.54 -11.63
CA GLY A 47 17.53 -5.85 -11.05
C GLY A 47 17.09 -5.81 -9.58
N LYS A 48 16.90 -4.62 -9.00
CA LYS A 48 16.49 -4.44 -7.60
C LYS A 48 15.04 -4.79 -7.36
N ILE A 49 14.18 -4.55 -8.34
CA ILE A 49 12.77 -4.94 -8.30
C ILE A 49 12.38 -5.72 -9.55
N LYS A 50 11.42 -6.61 -9.42
CA LYS A 50 10.92 -7.39 -10.55
C LYS A 50 9.82 -6.61 -11.27
N ARG A 51 9.83 -6.66 -12.61
CA ARG A 51 8.70 -6.16 -13.39
C ARG A 51 7.45 -6.99 -13.06
N THR A 52 6.38 -6.33 -12.70
CA THR A 52 5.08 -6.99 -12.48
C THR A 52 4.67 -7.68 -13.78
N LYS A 53 4.32 -8.96 -13.69
CA LYS A 53 3.74 -9.67 -14.84
C LYS A 53 2.37 -9.07 -15.10
N LYS A 54 2.15 -8.45 -16.24
CA LYS A 54 0.80 -8.04 -16.66
C LYS A 54 -0.08 -9.28 -16.57
N SER A 55 -1.13 -9.23 -15.75
CA SER A 55 -2.16 -10.24 -15.77
C SER A 55 -2.73 -10.26 -17.19
N ALA A 56 -2.83 -11.44 -17.80
CA ALA A 56 -3.38 -11.62 -19.15
C ALA A 56 -4.87 -11.17 -19.27
N LYS A 57 -5.46 -10.74 -18.17
CA LYS A 57 -6.82 -10.20 -18.06
C LYS A 57 -6.87 -8.71 -17.69
N SER A 58 -5.74 -8.02 -17.62
CA SER A 58 -5.74 -6.56 -17.56
C SER A 58 -6.26 -6.06 -18.90
N SER A 59 -7.54 -5.72 -18.94
CA SER A 59 -8.07 -4.92 -20.06
C SER A 59 -7.16 -3.71 -20.20
N ASP A 60 -6.75 -3.38 -21.42
CA ASP A 60 -5.90 -2.23 -21.75
C ASP A 60 -6.59 -0.88 -21.45
N THR A 61 -7.77 -0.94 -20.86
CA THR A 61 -8.54 0.21 -20.39
C THR A 61 -7.96 0.62 -19.04
N PRO A 62 -7.36 1.80 -18.92
CA PRO A 62 -6.94 2.31 -17.62
C PRO A 62 -8.14 2.24 -16.67
N HIS A 63 -7.94 1.70 -15.47
CA HIS A 63 -8.98 1.68 -14.42
C HIS A 63 -9.53 3.08 -14.10
N TYR A 64 -8.85 4.12 -14.57
CA TYR A 64 -9.24 5.53 -14.47
C TYR A 64 -10.36 5.95 -15.43
N GLY A 65 -10.74 5.14 -16.40
CA GLY A 65 -11.86 5.45 -17.31
C GLY A 65 -13.21 5.52 -16.60
N ASN A 66 -13.28 5.08 -15.35
CA ASN A 66 -14.48 5.07 -14.52
C ASN A 66 -14.19 5.64 -13.13
N VAL A 67 -13.59 6.85 -13.09
CA VAL A 67 -13.34 7.54 -11.81
C VAL A 67 -14.66 7.83 -11.10
N PRO A 68 -14.77 7.55 -9.79
CA PRO A 68 -16.04 7.65 -9.08
C PRO A 68 -16.52 9.09 -8.88
N PHE A 69 -15.62 10.08 -8.99
CA PHE A 69 -15.91 11.51 -8.82
C PHE A 69 -14.73 12.35 -9.32
N GLU A 70 -15.00 13.63 -9.56
CA GLU A 70 -13.98 14.62 -9.92
C GLU A 70 -13.12 14.99 -8.72
N VAL A 71 -11.84 15.23 -8.99
CA VAL A 71 -10.84 15.69 -8.03
C VAL A 71 -10.23 17.01 -8.50
N PRO A 72 -9.52 17.77 -7.63
CA PRO A 72 -8.81 18.99 -8.04
C PRO A 72 -7.83 18.76 -9.19
N ASP A 73 -7.56 19.78 -9.99
CA ASP A 73 -6.71 19.72 -11.19
C ASP A 73 -5.26 19.26 -10.91
N ASN A 74 -4.76 19.52 -9.70
CA ASN A 74 -3.43 19.10 -9.26
C ASN A 74 -3.39 17.65 -8.69
N TRP A 75 -4.54 16.99 -8.57
CA TRP A 75 -4.65 15.60 -8.16
C TRP A 75 -4.79 14.68 -9.37
N VAL A 76 -4.33 13.44 -9.23
CA VAL A 76 -4.42 12.42 -10.27
C VAL A 76 -4.86 11.11 -9.65
N TRP A 77 -5.83 10.48 -10.26
CA TRP A 77 -6.18 9.11 -9.93
C TRP A 77 -5.05 8.16 -10.30
N THR A 78 -4.69 7.27 -9.38
CA THR A 78 -3.70 6.24 -9.62
C THR A 78 -4.07 4.98 -8.84
N ASP A 79 -3.44 3.88 -9.14
CA ASP A 79 -3.54 2.66 -8.35
C ASP A 79 -2.26 2.38 -7.57
N ILE A 80 -2.39 1.49 -6.59
CA ILE A 80 -1.27 1.13 -5.71
C ILE A 80 -0.12 0.48 -6.50
N GLU A 81 -0.43 -0.25 -7.57
CA GLU A 81 0.59 -0.89 -8.41
C GLU A 81 1.54 0.13 -9.03
N HIS A 82 1.04 1.29 -9.43
CA HIS A 82 1.86 2.34 -10.03
C HIS A 82 2.82 2.98 -9.04
N ILE A 83 2.43 3.12 -7.78
CA ILE A 83 3.22 3.84 -6.76
C ILE A 83 4.07 2.94 -5.86
N CYS A 84 3.81 1.64 -5.81
CA CYS A 84 4.56 0.71 -4.98
C CYS A 84 5.63 -0.05 -5.77
N SER A 85 6.78 -0.27 -5.16
CA SER A 85 7.85 -1.12 -5.69
C SER A 85 7.52 -2.61 -5.58
N LYS A 86 6.65 -2.98 -4.63
CA LYS A 86 6.21 -4.35 -4.37
C LYS A 86 4.79 -4.35 -3.84
N ILE A 87 3.96 -5.22 -4.38
CA ILE A 87 2.62 -5.53 -3.87
C ILE A 87 2.52 -7.03 -3.71
N GLY A 88 1.94 -7.46 -2.62
CA GLY A 88 1.71 -8.89 -2.36
C GLY A 88 0.87 -9.09 -1.11
N SER A 89 0.25 -10.25 -1.00
CA SER A 89 -0.36 -10.71 0.24
C SER A 89 0.71 -11.29 1.17
N GLY A 90 0.45 -11.24 2.48
CA GLY A 90 1.24 -11.96 3.46
C GLY A 90 1.11 -13.47 3.26
N SER A 91 2.00 -14.21 3.90
CA SER A 91 1.97 -15.68 3.94
C SER A 91 1.72 -16.13 5.37
N THR A 92 1.09 -17.30 5.51
CA THR A 92 0.92 -17.96 6.81
C THR A 92 1.77 -19.24 6.82
N PRO A 93 2.47 -19.54 7.92
CA PRO A 93 3.22 -20.78 8.03
C PRO A 93 2.31 -22.00 7.80
N ARG A 94 2.75 -22.93 6.97
CA ARG A 94 1.98 -24.15 6.69
C ARG A 94 1.90 -25.02 7.95
N GLY A 95 0.76 -25.68 8.16
CA GLY A 95 0.60 -26.65 9.24
C GLY A 95 0.73 -26.06 10.65
N SER A 96 0.41 -24.76 10.83
CA SER A 96 0.54 -24.10 12.15
C SER A 96 1.95 -24.18 12.76
N ASN A 97 3.00 -24.13 11.94
CA ASN A 97 4.40 -24.18 12.35
C ASN A 97 4.82 -22.92 13.11
N TYR A 98 4.18 -22.71 14.25
CA TYR A 98 4.58 -21.70 15.22
C TYR A 98 5.52 -22.30 16.25
N SER A 99 6.42 -21.47 16.75
CA SER A 99 7.36 -21.82 17.80
C SER A 99 7.08 -21.00 19.07
N SER A 100 7.60 -21.46 20.20
CA SER A 100 7.50 -20.70 21.45
C SER A 100 8.42 -19.48 21.52
N LYS A 101 9.43 -19.43 20.66
CA LYS A 101 10.42 -18.37 20.53
C LYS A 101 11.02 -18.36 19.12
N GLY A 102 11.62 -17.26 18.74
CA GLY A 102 12.26 -17.11 17.43
C GLY A 102 11.93 -15.78 16.79
N ILE A 103 11.66 -15.75 15.48
CA ILE A 103 11.35 -14.55 14.73
C ILE A 103 9.89 -14.18 14.96
N PRO A 104 9.58 -12.93 15.35
CA PRO A 104 8.21 -12.48 15.55
C PRO A 104 7.41 -12.56 14.26
N PHE A 105 6.24 -13.16 14.34
CA PHE A 105 5.31 -13.28 13.21
C PHE A 105 4.05 -12.45 13.49
N PHE A 106 3.93 -11.32 12.80
CA PHE A 106 2.79 -10.42 12.90
C PHE A 106 1.62 -10.91 12.05
N ARG A 107 0.44 -10.91 12.63
CA ARG A 107 -0.84 -11.22 11.98
C ARG A 107 -1.70 -9.97 11.92
N SER A 108 -2.76 -9.97 11.12
CA SER A 108 -3.68 -8.83 11.02
C SER A 108 -4.19 -8.33 12.38
N GLN A 109 -4.38 -9.25 13.34
CA GLN A 109 -4.78 -8.92 14.71
C GLN A 109 -3.71 -8.22 15.55
N ASN A 110 -2.48 -8.10 15.05
CA ASN A 110 -1.40 -7.38 15.72
C ASN A 110 -1.20 -5.97 15.13
N ILE A 111 -1.97 -5.58 14.11
CA ILE A 111 -1.79 -4.31 13.38
C ILE A 111 -3.06 -3.48 13.52
N TYR A 112 -2.95 -2.31 14.14
CA TYR A 112 -4.05 -1.39 14.38
C TYR A 112 -3.67 0.04 13.97
N ASN A 113 -4.66 0.92 13.88
CA ASN A 113 -4.42 2.34 13.56
C ASN A 113 -3.50 3.06 14.56
N GLY A 114 -3.45 2.59 15.81
CA GLY A 114 -2.56 3.12 16.86
C GLY A 114 -1.16 2.50 16.87
N GLY A 115 -0.86 1.59 15.96
CA GLY A 115 0.43 0.89 15.87
C GLY A 115 0.33 -0.62 16.05
N LEU A 116 1.46 -1.22 16.42
CA LEU A 116 1.57 -2.66 16.65
C LEU A 116 1.12 -3.05 18.06
N VAL A 117 0.36 -4.13 18.16
CA VAL A 117 -0.02 -4.77 19.43
C VAL A 117 0.78 -6.06 19.56
N TYR A 118 1.54 -6.16 20.63
CA TYR A 118 2.47 -7.27 20.88
C TYR A 118 1.83 -8.41 21.70
N GLU A 119 0.59 -8.23 22.15
CA GLU A 119 -0.17 -9.28 22.82
C GLU A 119 -0.45 -10.43 21.84
N ASP A 120 -0.30 -11.67 22.32
CA ASP A 120 -0.49 -12.90 21.55
C ASP A 120 0.33 -12.94 20.23
N ILE A 121 1.52 -12.31 20.24
CA ILE A 121 2.44 -12.43 19.14
C ILE A 121 2.88 -13.89 18.98
N LYS A 122 2.91 -14.37 17.75
CA LYS A 122 3.44 -15.71 17.44
C LYS A 122 4.89 -15.58 17.00
N PHE A 123 5.60 -16.68 17.09
CA PHE A 123 6.99 -16.77 16.62
C PHE A 123 7.08 -17.89 15.60
N ILE A 124 8.05 -17.80 14.72
CA ILE A 124 8.42 -18.83 13.74
C ILE A 124 9.90 -19.15 13.89
N SER A 125 10.29 -20.36 13.50
CA SER A 125 11.70 -20.73 13.44
C SER A 125 12.40 -20.04 12.27
N GLU A 126 13.73 -19.98 12.31
CA GLU A 126 14.56 -19.47 11.21
C GLU A 126 14.29 -20.23 9.91
N GLU A 127 14.13 -21.54 9.95
CA GLU A 127 13.82 -22.37 8.78
C GLU A 127 12.49 -21.96 8.12
N VAL A 128 11.45 -21.74 8.92
CA VAL A 128 10.15 -21.28 8.43
C VAL A 128 10.28 -19.87 7.86
N HIS A 129 11.00 -18.97 8.53
CA HIS A 129 11.27 -17.63 8.06
C HIS A 129 11.92 -17.61 6.68
N GLN A 130 12.94 -18.42 6.45
CA GLN A 130 13.62 -18.51 5.16
C GLN A 130 12.68 -18.94 4.02
N THR A 131 11.66 -19.74 4.29
CA THR A 131 10.63 -20.05 3.28
C THR A 131 9.70 -18.90 2.98
N MET A 132 9.69 -17.86 3.83
CA MET A 132 8.78 -16.71 3.80
C MET A 132 9.51 -15.38 3.71
N ILE A 133 10.80 -15.38 3.40
CA ILE A 133 11.66 -14.18 3.38
C ILE A 133 11.08 -13.03 2.55
N GLY A 134 10.28 -13.35 1.55
CA GLY A 134 9.59 -12.35 0.73
C GLY A 134 8.54 -11.52 1.48
N THR A 135 8.17 -11.90 2.70
CA THR A 135 7.19 -11.17 3.54
C THR A 135 7.84 -10.51 4.77
N GLU A 136 9.17 -10.52 4.83
CA GLU A 136 9.92 -9.84 5.88
C GLU A 136 9.67 -8.33 5.84
N VAL A 137 9.51 -7.74 7.02
CA VAL A 137 9.39 -6.30 7.21
C VAL A 137 10.73 -5.81 7.74
N LEU A 138 11.39 -4.98 6.95
CA LEU A 138 12.65 -4.34 7.31
C LEU A 138 12.42 -2.90 7.73
N PRO A 139 13.24 -2.34 8.64
CA PRO A 139 13.24 -0.91 8.91
C PRO A 139 13.64 -0.14 7.65
N ASN A 140 13.06 1.05 7.46
CA ASN A 140 13.41 1.98 6.40
C ASN A 140 14.74 2.69 6.71
#